data_c28ab0099dc9aa9fa09507bd5bc1d883
#
_entry.id   c28ab0099dc9aa9fa09507bd5bc1d883
#
_cell.length_a   1.000
_cell.length_b   1.000
_cell.length_c   1.000
_cell.angle_alpha   90.00
_cell.angle_beta   90.00
_cell.angle_gamma   90.00
#
_symmetry.space_group_name_H-M   'P 1'
#
loop_
_entity.id
_entity.type
_entity.pdbx_description
1 polymer ?
#
loop_
_entity_poly.entity_id
_entity_poly.type
_entity_poly.pdbx_seq_one_letter_code
_entity_poly.pdbx_strand_id
1 'polypeptide(L)'
;VAGRRLVLKTFAGLAVAKGLPVWAQDAQMLETIPLWPGTPPDGPGPSGPEATSAKGSVTRVVEPRLRVYLPAQSNGCAMLVIAGGGYAHIECGHESTPAARWLQAQGVTAFELVYRLPREGWAQPLVPLQDGQRAMRLIRAGAQSFGIDAARIGVLGFSAGAHLAGMTAVAPDAPRYAPVDAADAVSARPDCAALIYPVLTMLPPFDHTHARRELLGARRSAAAGEALSVEMLVTPAAPPMFLAQAVDDTVSPVDNSLRMFAALRQAKVAAALHLFTTGQHGWGMGPPGSEVAAWPGLFATWAGQHRWWR
;
A
#
# COMPACT_ATOMS: atom_id res chain seq x y z
N VAL A 1 -39.21 18.54 -71.80
CA VAL A 1 -37.88 18.43 -71.27
C VAL A 1 -37.98 18.45 -69.73
N ALA A 2 -37.96 17.27 -69.14
CA ALA A 2 -38.09 17.07 -67.70
C ALA A 2 -36.74 16.71 -67.10
N GLY A 3 -36.20 17.58 -66.25
CA GLY A 3 -34.97 17.32 -65.46
C GLY A 3 -35.24 16.45 -64.22
N ARG A 4 -34.58 15.30 -64.15
CA ARG A 4 -34.57 14.44 -62.96
C ARG A 4 -33.56 15.00 -61.94
N ARG A 5 -34.04 15.41 -60.76
CA ARG A 5 -33.21 15.69 -59.61
C ARG A 5 -32.83 14.39 -58.88
N LEU A 6 -31.54 14.11 -58.82
CA LEU A 6 -30.95 13.01 -58.04
C LEU A 6 -30.85 13.48 -56.57
N VAL A 7 -31.55 12.77 -55.66
CA VAL A 7 -31.45 12.99 -54.20
C VAL A 7 -30.40 12.01 -53.68
N LEU A 8 -29.22 12.52 -53.30
CA LEU A 8 -28.22 11.78 -52.54
C LEU A 8 -28.70 11.73 -51.07
N LYS A 9 -29.02 10.51 -50.60
CA LYS A 9 -29.17 10.25 -49.14
C LYS A 9 -27.80 10.00 -48.55
N THR A 10 -27.28 10.95 -47.79
CA THR A 10 -26.11 10.77 -46.93
C THR A 10 -26.52 9.93 -45.70
N PHE A 11 -26.01 8.71 -45.58
CA PHE A 11 -26.05 7.97 -44.36
C PHE A 11 -24.93 8.48 -43.44
N ALA A 12 -25.32 9.22 -42.38
CA ALA A 12 -24.41 9.53 -41.27
C ALA A 12 -24.31 8.29 -40.39
N GLY A 13 -23.19 7.57 -40.50
CA GLY A 13 -22.86 6.50 -39.56
C GLY A 13 -22.55 7.09 -38.19
N LEU A 14 -23.39 6.81 -37.20
CA LEU A 14 -23.05 7.03 -35.78
C LEU A 14 -21.93 6.05 -35.42
N ALA A 15 -20.71 6.50 -35.31
CA ALA A 15 -19.64 5.79 -34.63
C ALA A 15 -19.96 5.85 -33.13
N VAL A 16 -20.40 4.74 -32.55
CA VAL A 16 -20.47 4.56 -31.10
C VAL A 16 -19.05 4.48 -30.59
N ALA A 17 -18.51 5.59 -30.13
CA ALA A 17 -17.29 5.60 -29.36
C ALA A 17 -17.55 4.79 -28.08
N LYS A 18 -16.96 3.60 -27.99
CA LYS A 18 -16.90 2.84 -26.72
C LYS A 18 -16.12 3.71 -25.75
N GLY A 19 -16.84 4.41 -24.88
CA GLY A 19 -16.24 5.19 -23.80
C GLY A 19 -15.35 4.29 -22.97
N LEU A 20 -14.12 4.70 -22.76
CA LEU A 20 -13.24 4.11 -21.74
C LEU A 20 -14.00 4.14 -20.41
N PRO A 21 -13.83 3.12 -19.57
CA PRO A 21 -14.47 3.12 -18.25
C PRO A 21 -14.08 4.38 -17.48
N VAL A 22 -15.02 4.95 -16.74
CA VAL A 22 -14.97 6.26 -16.05
C VAL A 22 -13.72 6.44 -15.15
N TRP A 23 -13.09 5.34 -14.72
CA TRP A 23 -11.83 5.35 -13.96
C TRP A 23 -10.58 5.63 -14.81
N ALA A 24 -10.68 5.67 -16.13
CA ALA A 24 -9.57 5.95 -17.05
C ALA A 24 -9.46 7.44 -17.43
N GLN A 25 -10.33 8.31 -16.92
CA GLN A 25 -10.18 9.75 -17.04
C GLN A 25 -9.15 10.22 -16.02
N ASP A 26 -8.12 10.90 -16.48
CA ASP A 26 -6.95 11.40 -15.75
C ASP A 26 -7.30 11.97 -14.38
N ALA A 27 -7.26 11.13 -13.36
CA ALA A 27 -7.20 11.59 -11.99
C ALA A 27 -5.83 12.23 -11.79
N GLN A 28 -5.80 13.54 -11.73
CA GLN A 28 -4.60 14.35 -11.66
C GLN A 28 -3.85 14.01 -10.37
N MET A 29 -2.63 13.51 -10.49
CA MET A 29 -1.68 13.43 -9.40
C MET A 29 -1.29 14.87 -9.05
N LEU A 30 -1.74 15.37 -7.91
CA LEU A 30 -1.67 16.79 -7.59
C LEU A 30 -0.35 17.21 -6.96
N GLU A 31 0.33 16.33 -6.21
CA GLU A 31 1.52 16.74 -5.48
C GLU A 31 2.39 15.53 -5.12
N THR A 32 3.69 15.77 -5.09
CA THR A 32 4.67 14.84 -4.52
C THR A 32 5.27 15.47 -3.27
N ILE A 33 5.20 14.77 -2.14
CA ILE A 33 5.69 15.25 -0.84
C ILE A 33 6.95 14.46 -0.49
N PRO A 34 8.14 15.08 -0.43
CA PRO A 34 9.34 14.43 0.07
C PRO A 34 9.13 13.98 1.53
N LEU A 35 9.61 12.77 1.88
CA LEU A 35 9.51 12.31 3.27
C LEU A 35 10.48 13.06 4.21
N TRP A 36 11.62 13.46 3.68
CA TRP A 36 12.71 14.03 4.47
C TRP A 36 13.03 15.44 3.99
N PRO A 37 13.28 16.40 4.88
CA PRO A 37 13.56 17.79 4.52
C PRO A 37 14.96 18.00 3.88
N GLY A 38 15.69 16.93 3.65
CA GLY A 38 17.02 16.92 3.05
C GLY A 38 17.44 15.49 2.78
N THR A 39 18.72 15.18 2.97
CA THR A 39 19.23 13.79 2.83
C THR A 39 18.54 12.89 3.84
N PRO A 40 17.93 11.76 3.38
CA PRO A 40 17.31 10.79 4.27
C PRO A 40 18.31 10.23 5.29
N PRO A 41 17.87 9.81 6.49
CA PRO A 41 18.73 9.11 7.45
C PRO A 41 19.38 7.89 6.82
N ASP A 42 20.60 7.53 7.29
CA ASP A 42 21.37 6.38 6.80
C ASP A 42 21.80 6.48 5.31
N GLY A 43 21.86 7.71 4.75
CA GLY A 43 22.33 7.96 3.39
C GLY A 43 23.79 7.55 3.16
N PRO A 44 24.33 7.67 1.91
CA PRO A 44 23.81 8.41 0.76
C PRO A 44 22.81 7.64 -0.12
N GLY A 45 22.67 6.31 0.06
CA GLY A 45 21.76 5.50 -0.75
C GLY A 45 22.33 5.11 -2.13
N PRO A 46 21.45 4.78 -3.10
CA PRO A 46 21.85 4.27 -4.40
C PRO A 46 22.61 5.29 -5.22
N SER A 47 23.57 4.81 -6.03
CA SER A 47 24.24 5.59 -7.05
C SER A 47 23.42 5.59 -8.35
N GLY A 48 23.33 6.74 -9.01
CA GLY A 48 22.61 6.91 -10.27
C GLY A 48 21.12 7.24 -10.09
N PRO A 49 20.41 7.50 -11.18
CA PRO A 49 19.01 7.95 -11.12
C PRO A 49 18.05 6.83 -10.71
N GLU A 50 16.92 7.23 -10.12
CA GLU A 50 15.76 6.34 -9.95
C GLU A 50 15.39 5.69 -11.28
N ALA A 51 15.01 4.45 -11.25
CA ALA A 51 14.55 3.73 -12.44
C ALA A 51 13.11 3.25 -12.27
N THR A 52 12.34 3.49 -13.33
CA THR A 52 10.98 2.95 -13.44
C THR A 52 10.91 2.02 -14.63
N SER A 53 10.48 0.78 -14.41
CA SER A 53 10.28 -0.21 -15.48
C SER A 53 9.08 0.14 -16.35
N ALA A 54 8.98 -0.49 -17.53
CA ALA A 54 7.81 -0.33 -18.40
C ALA A 54 6.48 -0.75 -17.73
N LYS A 55 6.53 -1.58 -16.68
CA LYS A 55 5.36 -1.99 -15.87
C LYS A 55 5.14 -1.11 -14.64
N GLY A 56 5.92 -0.04 -14.46
CA GLY A 56 5.78 0.89 -13.36
C GLY A 56 6.46 0.44 -12.05
N SER A 57 7.30 -0.61 -12.06
CA SER A 57 8.09 -0.97 -10.88
C SER A 57 9.24 0.00 -10.69
N VAL A 58 9.49 0.45 -9.44
CA VAL A 58 10.48 1.48 -9.10
C VAL A 58 11.65 0.88 -8.34
N THR A 59 12.87 1.33 -8.65
CA THR A 59 14.14 0.99 -7.97
C THR A 59 15.05 2.20 -7.87
N ARG A 60 16.10 2.12 -7.07
CA ARG A 60 17.07 3.21 -6.82
C ARG A 60 16.41 4.49 -6.31
N VAL A 61 15.58 4.32 -5.28
CA VAL A 61 14.87 5.45 -4.65
C VAL A 61 15.84 6.24 -3.79
N VAL A 62 16.29 7.38 -4.28
CA VAL A 62 17.13 8.34 -3.54
C VAL A 62 16.27 9.29 -2.71
N GLU A 63 15.15 9.72 -3.28
CA GLU A 63 14.20 10.65 -2.66
C GLU A 63 12.88 9.94 -2.35
N PRO A 64 12.76 9.31 -1.16
CA PRO A 64 11.50 8.68 -0.74
C PRO A 64 10.43 9.76 -0.55
N ARG A 65 9.21 9.45 -1.00
CA ARG A 65 8.14 10.44 -1.13
C ARG A 65 6.75 9.84 -1.12
N LEU A 66 5.76 10.68 -0.91
CA LEU A 66 4.36 10.39 -1.11
C LEU A 66 3.89 10.98 -2.45
N ARG A 67 3.16 10.21 -3.24
CA ARG A 67 2.35 10.70 -4.37
C ARG A 67 0.92 10.83 -3.90
N VAL A 68 0.32 12.01 -4.06
CA VAL A 68 -0.99 12.32 -3.49
C VAL A 68 -2.08 12.19 -4.54
N TYR A 69 -3.16 11.50 -4.18
CA TYR A 69 -4.37 11.30 -4.99
C TYR A 69 -5.55 11.92 -4.25
N LEU A 70 -5.92 13.15 -4.59
CA LEU A 70 -7.04 13.85 -3.97
C LEU A 70 -8.34 13.47 -4.68
N PRO A 71 -9.39 13.05 -3.95
CA PRO A 71 -10.70 12.77 -4.53
C PRO A 71 -11.42 14.06 -4.92
N ALA A 72 -12.31 14.00 -5.92
CA ALA A 72 -13.14 15.14 -6.31
C ALA A 72 -14.05 15.61 -5.16
N GLN A 73 -14.48 14.68 -4.31
CA GLN A 73 -15.24 14.95 -3.09
C GLN A 73 -14.65 14.09 -1.98
N SER A 74 -13.99 14.73 -1.01
CA SER A 74 -13.38 14.02 0.13
C SER A 74 -14.44 13.62 1.14
N ASN A 75 -14.35 12.36 1.63
CA ASN A 75 -15.13 11.88 2.77
C ASN A 75 -14.40 12.09 4.12
N GLY A 76 -13.26 12.78 4.11
CA GLY A 76 -12.43 13.05 5.27
C GLY A 76 -11.51 11.90 5.68
N CYS A 77 -11.51 10.76 4.98
CA CYS A 77 -10.59 9.65 5.24
C CYS A 77 -9.30 9.76 4.43
N ALA A 78 -8.23 9.19 4.94
CA ALA A 78 -7.00 9.01 4.18
C ALA A 78 -6.43 7.60 4.29
N MET A 79 -5.64 7.19 3.29
CA MET A 79 -4.97 5.91 3.25
C MET A 79 -3.54 6.05 2.73
N LEU A 80 -2.57 5.59 3.52
CA LEU A 80 -1.22 5.34 3.04
C LEU A 80 -1.22 4.01 2.27
N VAL A 81 -0.79 4.00 1.00
CA VAL A 81 -0.80 2.82 0.13
C VAL A 81 0.63 2.40 -0.18
N ILE A 82 0.96 1.15 0.10
CA ILE A 82 2.33 0.62 0.04
C ILE A 82 2.36 -0.63 -0.85
N ALA A 83 3.02 -0.51 -2.00
CA ALA A 83 3.23 -1.65 -2.88
C ALA A 83 4.30 -2.63 -2.35
N GLY A 84 4.20 -3.88 -2.79
CA GLY A 84 5.18 -4.93 -2.56
C GLY A 84 6.37 -4.87 -3.51
N GLY A 85 6.86 -6.06 -3.93
CA GLY A 85 8.07 -6.23 -4.74
C GLY A 85 9.22 -6.82 -3.96
N GLY A 86 8.93 -7.49 -2.82
CA GLY A 86 9.91 -8.23 -2.02
C GLY A 86 11.01 -7.38 -1.39
N TYR A 87 10.84 -6.07 -1.29
CA TYR A 87 11.87 -5.08 -0.93
C TYR A 87 13.05 -4.98 -1.91
N ALA A 88 12.97 -5.62 -3.08
CA ALA A 88 13.97 -5.51 -4.15
C ALA A 88 13.58 -4.46 -5.21
N HIS A 89 12.31 -4.16 -5.30
CA HIS A 89 11.70 -3.10 -6.11
C HIS A 89 10.35 -2.74 -5.50
N ILE A 90 9.67 -1.73 -6.04
CA ILE A 90 8.34 -1.31 -5.60
C ILE A 90 7.37 -1.50 -6.77
N GLU A 91 6.37 -2.37 -6.65
CA GLU A 91 5.38 -2.68 -7.69
C GLU A 91 4.27 -1.61 -7.81
N CYS A 92 4.67 -0.34 -7.94
CA CYS A 92 3.72 0.78 -8.00
C CYS A 92 2.65 0.58 -9.07
N GLY A 93 3.07 0.28 -10.31
CA GLY A 93 2.18 0.19 -11.46
C GLY A 93 1.12 -0.90 -11.38
N HIS A 94 1.42 -1.99 -10.66
CA HIS A 94 0.52 -3.14 -10.53
C HIS A 94 -0.31 -3.12 -9.23
N GLU A 95 0.21 -2.56 -8.16
CA GLU A 95 -0.39 -2.63 -6.83
C GLU A 95 -0.83 -1.26 -6.31
N SER A 96 0.10 -0.40 -5.90
CA SER A 96 -0.25 0.82 -5.16
C SER A 96 -0.94 1.88 -6.02
N THR A 97 -0.53 2.11 -7.27
CA THR A 97 -1.17 3.11 -8.13
C THR A 97 -2.63 2.76 -8.45
N PRO A 98 -2.98 1.52 -8.87
CA PRO A 98 -4.39 1.14 -9.06
C PRO A 98 -5.21 1.22 -7.78
N ALA A 99 -4.66 0.83 -6.63
CA ALA A 99 -5.33 0.91 -5.35
C ALA A 99 -5.56 2.35 -4.90
N ALA A 100 -4.57 3.24 -5.07
CA ALA A 100 -4.69 4.66 -4.76
C ALA A 100 -5.78 5.33 -5.61
N ARG A 101 -5.84 5.02 -6.90
CA ARG A 101 -6.91 5.51 -7.80
C ARG A 101 -8.29 4.97 -7.41
N TRP A 102 -8.37 3.70 -7.02
CA TRP A 102 -9.62 3.13 -6.54
C TRP A 102 -10.09 3.83 -5.26
N LEU A 103 -9.22 4.05 -4.28
CA LEU A 103 -9.51 4.81 -3.05
C LEU A 103 -9.97 6.25 -3.36
N GLN A 104 -9.25 6.93 -4.25
CA GLN A 104 -9.61 8.25 -4.73
C GLN A 104 -11.03 8.30 -5.30
N ALA A 105 -11.41 7.31 -6.11
CA ALA A 105 -12.77 7.20 -6.67
C ALA A 105 -13.84 6.94 -5.59
N GLN A 106 -13.44 6.42 -4.42
CA GLN A 106 -14.32 6.22 -3.25
C GLN A 106 -14.37 7.44 -2.29
N GLY A 107 -13.78 8.57 -2.66
CA GLY A 107 -13.74 9.76 -1.82
C GLY A 107 -12.66 9.75 -0.74
N VAL A 108 -11.73 8.80 -0.76
CA VAL A 108 -10.62 8.69 0.18
C VAL A 108 -9.37 9.36 -0.40
N THR A 109 -8.74 10.24 0.36
CA THR A 109 -7.43 10.79 -0.03
C THR A 109 -6.37 9.69 0.09
N ALA A 110 -5.72 9.31 -1.01
CA ALA A 110 -4.71 8.27 -1.00
C ALA A 110 -3.30 8.88 -1.15
N PHE A 111 -2.36 8.30 -0.39
CA PHE A 111 -0.95 8.65 -0.40
C PHE A 111 -0.15 7.41 -0.78
N GLU A 112 0.36 7.36 -1.99
CA GLU A 112 1.19 6.25 -2.47
C GLU A 112 2.63 6.46 -2.02
N LEU A 113 3.18 5.49 -1.29
CA LEU A 113 4.54 5.55 -0.77
C LEU A 113 5.56 5.00 -1.78
N VAL A 114 6.49 5.85 -2.18
CA VAL A 114 7.73 5.44 -2.84
C VAL A 114 8.82 5.43 -1.77
N TYR A 115 9.20 4.25 -1.30
CA TYR A 115 10.08 4.05 -0.15
C TYR A 115 11.46 3.56 -0.56
N ARG A 116 12.44 3.74 0.33
CA ARG A 116 13.82 3.26 0.13
C ARG A 116 13.90 1.74 0.21
N LEU A 117 14.76 1.14 -0.62
CA LEU A 117 14.96 -0.30 -0.68
C LEU A 117 16.23 -0.72 0.09
N PRO A 118 16.20 -1.83 0.87
CA PRO A 118 17.22 -2.17 1.86
C PRO A 118 18.65 -2.27 1.33
N ARG A 119 18.84 -2.80 0.10
CA ARG A 119 20.16 -3.11 -0.45
C ARG A 119 20.68 -2.11 -1.47
N GLU A 120 20.14 -0.91 -1.45
CA GLU A 120 20.50 0.15 -2.37
C GLU A 120 21.52 1.15 -1.78
N GLY A 121 22.54 0.66 -1.05
CA GLY A 121 23.64 1.51 -0.58
C GLY A 121 23.37 2.29 0.71
N TRP A 122 22.29 2.01 1.41
CA TRP A 122 21.98 2.59 2.73
C TRP A 122 22.84 1.95 3.83
N ALA A 123 23.15 2.69 4.88
CA ALA A 123 23.97 2.22 5.99
C ALA A 123 23.31 1.05 6.76
N GLN A 124 21.98 0.93 6.69
CA GLN A 124 21.25 -0.17 7.29
C GLN A 124 20.07 -0.64 6.42
N PRO A 125 19.64 -1.91 6.53
CA PRO A 125 18.56 -2.46 5.68
C PRO A 125 17.14 -2.07 6.12
N LEU A 126 16.96 -1.44 7.27
CA LEU A 126 15.62 -1.14 7.82
C LEU A 126 15.09 0.24 7.42
N VAL A 127 15.71 0.90 6.44
CA VAL A 127 15.26 2.20 5.92
C VAL A 127 13.80 2.23 5.43
N PRO A 128 13.21 1.15 4.89
CA PRO A 128 11.78 1.17 4.56
C PRO A 128 10.88 1.41 5.79
N LEU A 129 11.28 0.86 6.96
CA LEU A 129 10.50 1.02 8.19
C LEU A 129 10.53 2.47 8.72
N GLN A 130 11.63 3.19 8.48
CA GLN A 130 11.72 4.62 8.75
C GLN A 130 10.75 5.39 7.85
N ASP A 131 10.75 5.08 6.55
CA ASP A 131 9.91 5.75 5.55
C ASP A 131 8.43 5.53 5.82
N GLY A 132 8.02 4.31 6.17
CA GLY A 132 6.63 4.00 6.53
C GLY A 132 6.15 4.77 7.77
N GLN A 133 6.98 4.82 8.82
CA GLN A 133 6.70 5.58 10.04
C GLN A 133 6.62 7.09 9.75
N ARG A 134 7.59 7.62 8.99
CA ARG A 134 7.65 9.03 8.62
C ARG A 134 6.46 9.43 7.75
N ALA A 135 6.08 8.60 6.79
CA ALA A 135 4.92 8.83 5.93
C ALA A 135 3.63 9.03 6.73
N MET A 136 3.34 8.15 7.70
CA MET A 136 2.16 8.27 8.56
C MET A 136 2.17 9.58 9.36
N ARG A 137 3.33 9.98 9.89
CA ARG A 137 3.48 11.24 10.64
C ARG A 137 3.22 12.46 9.75
N LEU A 138 3.78 12.49 8.53
CA LEU A 138 3.56 13.59 7.58
C LEU A 138 2.09 13.72 7.19
N ILE A 139 1.42 12.61 6.88
CA ILE A 139 0.00 12.61 6.54
C ILE A 139 -0.83 13.15 7.72
N ARG A 140 -0.56 12.70 8.95
CA ARG A 140 -1.29 13.14 10.13
C ARG A 140 -1.02 14.59 10.49
N ALA A 141 0.24 15.04 10.40
CA ALA A 141 0.60 16.44 10.62
C ALA A 141 -0.03 17.38 9.58
N GLY A 142 -0.12 16.93 8.32
CA GLY A 142 -0.72 17.66 7.22
C GLY A 142 -2.24 17.52 7.09
N ALA A 143 -2.92 16.82 7.99
CA ALA A 143 -4.33 16.44 7.85
C ALA A 143 -5.25 17.62 7.52
N GLN A 144 -5.08 18.75 8.18
CA GLN A 144 -5.86 19.96 7.92
C GLN A 144 -5.67 20.48 6.49
N SER A 145 -4.43 20.48 5.97
CA SER A 145 -4.11 20.98 4.64
C SER A 145 -4.71 20.10 3.54
N PHE A 146 -4.89 18.80 3.79
CA PHE A 146 -5.51 17.84 2.87
C PHE A 146 -7.03 17.72 3.05
N GLY A 147 -7.62 18.42 4.00
CA GLY A 147 -9.06 18.30 4.31
C GLY A 147 -9.46 16.92 4.82
N ILE A 148 -8.58 16.24 5.56
CA ILE A 148 -8.79 14.92 6.14
C ILE A 148 -8.84 14.99 7.67
N ASP A 149 -9.51 14.02 8.28
CA ASP A 149 -9.56 13.83 9.73
C ASP A 149 -8.31 13.07 10.20
N ALA A 150 -7.52 13.68 11.09
CA ALA A 150 -6.30 13.08 11.63
C ALA A 150 -6.54 11.76 12.42
N ALA A 151 -7.78 11.47 12.81
CA ALA A 151 -8.19 10.22 13.45
C ALA A 151 -8.77 9.18 12.45
N ARG A 152 -8.69 9.44 11.14
CA ARG A 152 -9.23 8.58 10.07
C ARG A 152 -8.20 8.30 8.98
N ILE A 153 -6.99 7.93 9.39
CA ILE A 153 -5.85 7.66 8.51
C ILE A 153 -5.46 6.19 8.62
N GLY A 154 -5.72 5.41 7.58
CA GLY A 154 -5.37 3.99 7.50
C GLY A 154 -4.08 3.73 6.72
N VAL A 155 -3.67 2.45 6.71
CA VAL A 155 -2.60 1.95 5.85
C VAL A 155 -3.06 0.72 5.08
N LEU A 156 -2.75 0.66 3.79
CA LEU A 156 -2.99 -0.47 2.89
C LEU A 156 -1.66 -0.93 2.33
N GLY A 157 -1.35 -2.21 2.45
CA GLY A 157 -0.13 -2.78 1.91
C GLY A 157 -0.35 -4.08 1.15
N PHE A 158 0.53 -4.33 0.17
CA PHE A 158 0.53 -5.52 -0.66
C PHE A 158 1.84 -6.30 -0.46
N SER A 159 1.79 -7.63 -0.29
CA SER A 159 2.99 -8.48 -0.22
C SER A 159 4.02 -7.97 0.81
N ALA A 160 5.23 -7.63 0.37
CA ALA A 160 6.25 -6.98 1.20
C ALA A 160 5.83 -5.58 1.68
N GLY A 161 5.01 -4.86 0.92
CA GLY A 161 4.39 -3.60 1.35
C GLY A 161 3.37 -3.81 2.48
N ALA A 162 2.72 -4.98 2.53
CA ALA A 162 1.88 -5.36 3.66
C ALA A 162 2.71 -5.67 4.91
N HIS A 163 3.95 -6.17 4.77
CA HIS A 163 4.88 -6.24 5.88
C HIS A 163 5.19 -4.85 6.43
N LEU A 164 5.54 -3.91 5.55
CA LEU A 164 5.83 -2.53 5.95
C LEU A 164 4.62 -1.85 6.61
N ALA A 165 3.42 -2.04 6.04
CA ALA A 165 2.17 -1.56 6.61
C ALA A 165 1.89 -2.18 8.00
N GLY A 166 2.08 -3.51 8.12
CA GLY A 166 1.93 -4.23 9.37
C GLY A 166 2.91 -3.76 10.44
N MET A 167 4.19 -3.63 10.12
CA MET A 167 5.22 -3.11 11.03
C MET A 167 4.91 -1.69 11.51
N THR A 168 4.42 -0.84 10.60
CA THR A 168 3.98 0.53 10.95
C THR A 168 2.77 0.49 11.89
N ALA A 169 1.87 -0.47 11.72
CA ALA A 169 0.66 -0.60 12.53
C ALA A 169 0.90 -1.18 13.93
N VAL A 170 1.79 -2.18 14.06
CA VAL A 170 2.02 -2.87 15.35
C VAL A 170 3.15 -2.25 16.18
N ALA A 171 4.06 -1.49 15.56
CA ALA A 171 5.21 -0.87 16.21
C ALA A 171 5.37 0.62 15.80
N PRO A 172 4.30 1.44 15.92
CA PRO A 172 4.30 2.83 15.47
C PRO A 172 5.28 3.72 16.23
N ASP A 173 5.57 3.40 17.50
CA ASP A 173 6.43 4.17 18.38
C ASP A 173 7.87 3.64 18.46
N ALA A 174 8.20 2.60 17.68
CA ALA A 174 9.57 2.09 17.63
C ALA A 174 10.54 3.20 17.18
N PRO A 175 11.68 3.41 17.86
CA PRO A 175 12.61 4.47 17.52
C PRO A 175 13.41 4.12 16.26
N ARG A 176 12.82 4.41 15.11
CA ARG A 176 13.38 4.05 13.79
C ARG A 176 14.42 5.07 13.32
N TYR A 177 14.26 6.34 13.67
CA TYR A 177 15.14 7.45 13.31
C TYR A 177 15.03 8.57 14.36
N ALA A 178 16.02 9.48 14.39
CA ALA A 178 15.95 10.69 15.22
C ALA A 178 14.95 11.70 14.63
N PRO A 179 14.12 12.37 15.45
CA PRO A 179 13.20 13.40 14.97
C PRO A 179 13.90 14.46 14.13
N VAL A 180 13.31 14.84 13.00
CA VAL A 180 13.90 15.84 12.07
C VAL A 180 13.09 17.13 11.97
N ASP A 181 11.79 17.09 12.29
CA ASP A 181 10.93 18.28 12.33
C ASP A 181 9.68 18.07 13.21
N ALA A 182 8.77 19.05 13.23
CA ALA A 182 7.56 19.04 14.05
C ALA A 182 6.59 17.89 13.72
N ALA A 183 6.62 17.34 12.50
CA ALA A 183 5.77 16.21 12.16
C ALA A 183 6.14 14.93 12.94
N ASP A 184 7.34 14.85 13.47
CA ASP A 184 7.77 13.70 14.28
C ASP A 184 7.20 13.68 15.70
N ALA A 185 6.56 14.77 16.12
CA ALA A 185 5.86 14.83 17.40
C ALA A 185 4.47 14.17 17.38
N VAL A 186 3.91 13.88 16.19
CA VAL A 186 2.60 13.21 16.08
C VAL A 186 2.76 11.68 15.94
N SER A 187 1.69 10.96 16.27
CA SER A 187 1.67 9.49 16.22
C SER A 187 1.79 8.96 14.79
N ALA A 188 2.63 7.94 14.59
CA ALA A 188 2.70 7.17 13.35
C ALA A 188 1.67 6.04 13.28
N ARG A 189 0.87 5.80 14.33
CA ARG A 189 -0.09 4.71 14.40
C ARG A 189 -1.24 4.94 13.39
N PRO A 190 -1.49 4.02 12.45
CA PRO A 190 -2.68 4.10 11.60
C PRO A 190 -3.95 3.78 12.41
N ASP A 191 -5.10 4.27 11.94
CA ASP A 191 -6.40 4.03 12.58
C ASP A 191 -7.04 2.73 12.11
N CYS A 192 -6.60 2.19 10.98
CA CYS A 192 -6.84 0.81 10.52
C CYS A 192 -5.72 0.35 9.61
N ALA A 193 -5.61 -0.97 9.38
CA ALA A 193 -4.67 -1.54 8.41
C ALA A 193 -5.36 -2.56 7.51
N ALA A 194 -5.01 -2.56 6.21
CA ALA A 194 -5.41 -3.58 5.25
C ALA A 194 -4.16 -4.26 4.68
N LEU A 195 -4.09 -5.58 4.80
CA LEU A 195 -2.92 -6.38 4.45
C LEU A 195 -3.32 -7.41 3.40
N ILE A 196 -2.82 -7.23 2.18
CA ILE A 196 -3.24 -7.98 1.00
C ILE A 196 -2.12 -8.93 0.56
N TYR A 197 -2.40 -10.24 0.51
CA TYR A 197 -1.43 -11.34 0.31
C TYR A 197 -0.10 -11.09 1.04
N PRO A 198 -0.18 -10.85 2.37
CA PRO A 198 0.92 -10.25 3.09
C PRO A 198 2.05 -11.26 3.36
N VAL A 199 3.30 -10.77 3.28
CA VAL A 199 4.44 -11.44 3.91
C VAL A 199 4.57 -10.86 5.31
N LEU A 200 4.34 -11.64 6.37
CA LEU A 200 4.31 -11.12 7.75
C LEU A 200 5.35 -11.77 8.65
N THR A 201 5.50 -13.10 8.56
CA THR A 201 6.47 -13.81 9.40
C THR A 201 7.84 -13.90 8.74
N MET A 202 8.88 -13.70 9.54
CA MET A 202 10.28 -13.91 9.17
C MET A 202 10.86 -15.17 9.82
N LEU A 203 9.98 -16.04 10.34
CA LEU A 203 10.33 -17.24 11.10
C LEU A 203 10.12 -18.53 10.30
N PRO A 204 10.93 -19.58 10.54
CA PRO A 204 10.70 -20.91 9.98
C PRO A 204 9.30 -21.46 10.31
N PRO A 205 8.72 -22.26 9.43
CA PRO A 205 9.20 -22.70 8.12
C PRO A 205 8.88 -21.71 6.98
N PHE A 206 8.34 -20.52 7.25
CA PHE A 206 7.83 -19.54 6.29
C PHE A 206 8.85 -18.43 5.95
N ASP A 207 10.11 -18.59 6.35
CA ASP A 207 11.17 -17.58 6.27
C ASP A 207 11.94 -17.56 4.94
N HIS A 208 11.43 -18.23 3.90
CA HIS A 208 12.10 -18.34 2.61
C HIS A 208 11.76 -17.20 1.63
N THR A 209 11.05 -16.16 2.09
CA THR A 209 10.61 -15.05 1.27
C THR A 209 11.75 -14.15 0.80
N HIS A 210 11.55 -13.46 -0.33
CA HIS A 210 12.50 -12.44 -0.79
C HIS A 210 12.61 -11.29 0.22
N ALA A 211 11.49 -10.84 0.76
CA ALA A 211 11.44 -9.78 1.77
C ALA A 211 12.36 -10.05 2.97
N ARG A 212 12.37 -11.28 3.49
CA ARG A 212 13.27 -11.65 4.56
C ARG A 212 14.74 -11.55 4.15
N ARG A 213 15.09 -12.02 2.95
CA ARG A 213 16.49 -11.94 2.44
C ARG A 213 16.95 -10.51 2.31
N GLU A 214 16.09 -9.60 1.88
CA GLU A 214 16.43 -8.19 1.73
C GLU A 214 16.63 -7.49 3.09
N LEU A 215 15.75 -7.73 4.05
CA LEU A 215 15.80 -7.08 5.37
C LEU A 215 16.86 -7.68 6.30
N LEU A 216 17.00 -9.00 6.34
CA LEU A 216 17.85 -9.71 7.29
C LEU A 216 19.17 -10.21 6.69
N GLY A 217 19.26 -10.33 5.38
CA GLY A 217 20.44 -10.89 4.71
C GLY A 217 20.74 -12.31 5.19
N ALA A 218 22.00 -12.57 5.55
CA ALA A 218 22.45 -13.84 6.10
C ALA A 218 22.13 -14.03 7.60
N ARG A 219 21.56 -13.04 8.27
CA ARG A 219 21.21 -13.15 9.70
C ARG A 219 20.13 -14.20 9.89
N ARG A 220 20.46 -15.26 10.63
CA ARG A 220 19.57 -16.40 10.89
C ARG A 220 19.16 -16.53 12.35
N SER A 221 19.43 -15.54 13.21
CA SER A 221 19.02 -15.62 14.60
C SER A 221 17.50 -15.55 14.73
N ALA A 222 16.93 -16.36 15.60
CA ALA A 222 15.50 -16.33 15.90
C ALA A 222 15.05 -14.92 16.32
N ALA A 223 15.82 -14.28 17.21
CA ALA A 223 15.53 -12.93 17.69
C ALA A 223 15.44 -11.88 16.56
N ALA A 224 16.30 -11.98 15.52
CA ALA A 224 16.21 -11.08 14.37
C ALA A 224 14.96 -11.34 13.52
N GLY A 225 14.53 -12.60 13.41
CA GLY A 225 13.29 -12.99 12.77
C GLY A 225 12.07 -12.51 13.56
N GLU A 226 12.04 -12.73 14.87
CA GLU A 226 10.97 -12.30 15.78
C GLU A 226 10.78 -10.78 15.74
N ALA A 227 11.86 -10.00 15.78
CA ALA A 227 11.82 -8.54 15.76
C ALA A 227 11.23 -7.95 14.47
N LEU A 228 11.16 -8.72 13.39
CA LEU A 228 10.58 -8.34 12.10
C LEU A 228 9.39 -9.20 11.68
N SER A 229 8.89 -10.07 12.56
CA SER A 229 7.64 -10.82 12.34
C SER A 229 6.48 -10.03 12.92
N VAL A 230 5.58 -9.56 12.06
CA VAL A 230 4.52 -8.62 12.44
C VAL A 230 3.60 -9.22 13.50
N GLU A 231 3.24 -10.50 13.36
CA GLU A 231 2.38 -11.23 14.30
C GLU A 231 2.96 -11.35 15.71
N MET A 232 4.30 -11.33 15.83
CA MET A 232 4.98 -11.39 17.11
C MET A 232 4.93 -10.08 17.91
N LEU A 233 4.65 -8.97 17.22
CA LEU A 233 4.63 -7.62 17.80
C LEU A 233 3.21 -7.12 18.08
N VAL A 234 2.19 -7.93 17.82
CA VAL A 234 0.79 -7.54 18.05
C VAL A 234 0.53 -7.33 19.54
N THR A 235 -0.01 -6.18 19.88
CA THR A 235 -0.47 -5.83 21.23
C THR A 235 -1.93 -5.36 21.20
N PRO A 236 -2.62 -5.24 22.33
CA PRO A 236 -3.99 -4.67 22.36
C PRO A 236 -4.10 -3.24 21.80
N ALA A 237 -2.98 -2.52 21.66
CA ALA A 237 -2.94 -1.18 21.07
C ALA A 237 -2.88 -1.19 19.53
N ALA A 238 -2.73 -2.35 18.88
CA ALA A 238 -2.75 -2.45 17.43
C ALA A 238 -4.12 -1.97 16.88
N PRO A 239 -4.14 -1.34 15.68
CA PRO A 239 -5.40 -0.91 15.07
C PRO A 239 -6.21 -2.09 14.56
N PRO A 240 -7.53 -1.93 14.31
CA PRO A 240 -8.33 -2.91 13.58
C PRO A 240 -7.69 -3.26 12.23
N MET A 241 -7.75 -4.55 11.83
CA MET A 241 -7.07 -5.02 10.62
C MET A 241 -7.96 -5.85 9.71
N PHE A 242 -7.79 -5.63 8.41
CA PHE A 242 -8.38 -6.42 7.33
C PHE A 242 -7.28 -7.21 6.64
N LEU A 243 -7.47 -8.52 6.45
CA LEU A 243 -6.54 -9.41 5.74
C LEU A 243 -7.26 -10.09 4.57
N ALA A 244 -6.58 -10.19 3.44
CA ALA A 244 -7.04 -10.92 2.27
C ALA A 244 -5.89 -11.76 1.69
N GLN A 245 -6.12 -13.07 1.47
CA GLN A 245 -5.10 -14.03 1.05
C GLN A 245 -5.71 -15.11 0.14
N ALA A 246 -4.94 -15.57 -0.85
CA ALA A 246 -5.27 -16.78 -1.61
C ALA A 246 -4.62 -18.02 -0.96
N VAL A 247 -5.36 -19.13 -0.90
CA VAL A 247 -4.87 -20.37 -0.27
C VAL A 247 -3.79 -21.04 -1.12
N ASP A 248 -3.81 -20.82 -2.43
CA ASP A 248 -2.85 -21.34 -3.40
C ASP A 248 -1.60 -20.46 -3.58
N ASP A 249 -1.38 -19.46 -2.71
CA ASP A 249 -0.20 -18.59 -2.73
C ASP A 249 1.05 -19.35 -2.26
N THR A 250 1.97 -19.60 -3.19
CA THR A 250 3.23 -20.30 -2.93
C THR A 250 4.40 -19.37 -2.59
N VAL A 251 4.25 -18.05 -2.78
CA VAL A 251 5.27 -17.04 -2.47
C VAL A 251 5.15 -16.57 -1.04
N SER A 252 3.93 -16.28 -0.60
CA SER A 252 3.58 -15.96 0.79
C SER A 252 2.49 -16.92 1.25
N PRO A 253 2.86 -18.06 1.83
CA PRO A 253 1.88 -19.06 2.28
C PRO A 253 0.78 -18.45 3.16
N VAL A 254 -0.44 -18.97 3.02
CA VAL A 254 -1.64 -18.53 3.76
C VAL A 254 -1.41 -18.44 5.27
N ASP A 255 -0.45 -19.19 5.79
CA ASP A 255 -0.03 -19.18 7.19
C ASP A 255 0.39 -17.80 7.70
N ASN A 256 0.91 -16.91 6.83
CA ASN A 256 1.18 -15.52 7.20
C ASN A 256 -0.08 -14.83 7.72
N SER A 257 -1.17 -14.92 6.96
CA SER A 257 -2.47 -14.33 7.33
C SER A 257 -3.14 -15.06 8.50
N LEU A 258 -3.05 -16.39 8.55
CA LEU A 258 -3.62 -17.19 9.64
C LEU A 258 -2.94 -16.88 10.99
N ARG A 259 -1.60 -16.81 11.01
CA ARG A 259 -0.83 -16.45 12.22
C ARG A 259 -1.16 -15.04 12.68
N MET A 260 -1.19 -14.09 11.77
CA MET A 260 -1.54 -12.70 12.08
C MET A 260 -2.96 -12.59 12.66
N PHE A 261 -3.92 -13.25 12.04
CA PHE A 261 -5.30 -13.26 12.53
C PHE A 261 -5.41 -13.89 13.91
N ALA A 262 -4.68 -14.98 14.17
CA ALA A 262 -4.61 -15.60 15.49
C ALA A 262 -4.04 -14.65 16.56
N ALA A 263 -2.94 -13.95 16.25
CA ALA A 263 -2.33 -12.96 17.14
C ALA A 263 -3.27 -11.79 17.45
N LEU A 264 -3.95 -11.25 16.43
CA LEU A 264 -4.95 -10.17 16.60
C LEU A 264 -6.12 -10.62 17.50
N ARG A 265 -6.64 -11.83 17.29
CA ARG A 265 -7.70 -12.41 18.16
C ARG A 265 -7.23 -12.57 19.59
N GLN A 266 -6.02 -13.08 19.82
CA GLN A 266 -5.45 -13.23 21.15
C GLN A 266 -5.31 -11.88 21.86
N ALA A 267 -4.90 -10.83 21.13
CA ALA A 267 -4.79 -9.47 21.63
C ALA A 267 -6.15 -8.74 21.73
N LYS A 268 -7.27 -9.38 21.37
CA LYS A 268 -8.62 -8.80 21.31
C LYS A 268 -8.74 -7.58 20.38
N VAL A 269 -7.92 -7.55 19.33
CA VAL A 269 -8.00 -6.55 18.26
C VAL A 269 -9.03 -7.00 17.24
N ALA A 270 -9.89 -6.08 16.80
CA ALA A 270 -10.87 -6.34 15.75
C ALA A 270 -10.17 -6.68 14.43
N ALA A 271 -10.51 -7.81 13.84
CA ALA A 271 -9.89 -8.27 12.59
C ALA A 271 -10.89 -9.00 11.70
N ALA A 272 -10.76 -8.82 10.37
CA ALA A 272 -11.40 -9.63 9.36
C ALA A 272 -10.33 -10.38 8.55
N LEU A 273 -10.57 -11.65 8.23
CA LEU A 273 -9.73 -12.45 7.35
C LEU A 273 -10.59 -13.04 6.24
N HIS A 274 -10.22 -12.75 5.00
CA HIS A 274 -10.85 -13.29 3.80
C HIS A 274 -9.86 -14.20 3.07
N LEU A 275 -10.24 -15.46 2.93
CA LEU A 275 -9.47 -16.47 2.21
C LEU A 275 -10.17 -16.80 0.89
N PHE A 276 -9.43 -16.75 -0.20
CA PHE A 276 -9.87 -17.12 -1.53
C PHE A 276 -9.25 -18.48 -1.90
N THR A 277 -10.02 -19.30 -2.58
CA THR A 277 -9.54 -20.64 -2.97
C THR A 277 -8.34 -20.55 -3.91
N THR A 278 -8.41 -19.64 -4.88
CA THR A 278 -7.39 -19.42 -5.90
C THR A 278 -7.10 -17.93 -6.08
N GLY A 279 -5.88 -17.63 -6.51
CA GLY A 279 -5.40 -16.26 -6.77
C GLY A 279 -3.89 -16.19 -6.91
N GLN A 280 -3.17 -17.18 -6.39
CA GLN A 280 -1.72 -17.19 -6.30
C GLN A 280 -1.18 -15.96 -5.54
N HIS A 281 -0.04 -15.42 -5.96
CA HIS A 281 0.57 -14.23 -5.37
C HIS A 281 0.53 -13.04 -6.32
N GLY A 282 0.42 -11.82 -5.78
CA GLY A 282 0.61 -10.61 -6.58
C GLY A 282 -0.57 -10.26 -7.50
N TRP A 283 -1.79 -10.53 -7.06
CA TRP A 283 -2.99 -10.26 -7.87
C TRP A 283 -3.46 -8.79 -7.85
N GLY A 284 -2.79 -7.88 -7.13
CA GLY A 284 -3.12 -6.44 -7.09
C GLY A 284 -4.59 -6.17 -6.76
N MET A 285 -5.29 -5.49 -7.64
CA MET A 285 -6.74 -5.25 -7.51
C MET A 285 -7.60 -6.47 -7.85
N GLY A 286 -6.99 -7.59 -8.31
CA GLY A 286 -7.65 -8.80 -8.76
C GLY A 286 -8.05 -8.76 -10.23
N PRO A 287 -7.71 -9.80 -11.02
CA PRO A 287 -8.18 -9.92 -12.40
C PRO A 287 -9.71 -9.96 -12.46
N PRO A 288 -10.36 -9.26 -13.41
CA PRO A 288 -11.80 -9.29 -13.55
C PRO A 288 -12.37 -10.72 -13.62
N GLY A 289 -13.39 -11.02 -12.82
CA GLY A 289 -14.02 -12.35 -12.76
C GLY A 289 -13.31 -13.38 -11.87
N SER A 290 -12.17 -13.05 -11.27
CA SER A 290 -11.52 -13.91 -10.27
C SER A 290 -12.12 -13.73 -8.87
N GLU A 291 -11.98 -14.75 -8.00
CA GLU A 291 -12.43 -14.66 -6.59
C GLU A 291 -11.75 -13.50 -5.88
N VAL A 292 -10.44 -13.33 -6.10
CA VAL A 292 -9.64 -12.29 -5.44
C VAL A 292 -10.08 -10.87 -5.83
N ALA A 293 -10.76 -10.65 -6.95
CA ALA A 293 -11.29 -9.34 -7.34
C ALA A 293 -12.39 -8.81 -6.39
N ALA A 294 -12.89 -9.65 -5.49
CA ALA A 294 -13.89 -9.23 -4.50
C ALA A 294 -13.28 -8.42 -3.33
N TRP A 295 -11.97 -8.49 -3.08
CA TRP A 295 -11.36 -7.91 -1.89
C TRP A 295 -11.58 -6.40 -1.71
N PRO A 296 -11.59 -5.55 -2.76
CA PRO A 296 -11.82 -4.11 -2.55
C PRO A 296 -13.22 -3.82 -1.99
N GLY A 297 -14.25 -4.52 -2.50
CA GLY A 297 -15.63 -4.40 -2.00
C GLY A 297 -15.79 -4.93 -0.58
N LEU A 298 -15.12 -6.04 -0.25
CA LEU A 298 -15.10 -6.60 1.11
C LEU A 298 -14.43 -5.63 2.09
N PHE A 299 -13.29 -5.03 1.69
CA PHE A 299 -12.62 -4.02 2.49
C PHE A 299 -13.48 -2.76 2.68
N ALA A 300 -14.12 -2.24 1.62
CA ALA A 300 -15.01 -1.09 1.72
C ALA A 300 -16.17 -1.34 2.70
N THR A 301 -16.78 -2.52 2.64
CA THR A 301 -17.83 -2.95 3.56
C THR A 301 -17.35 -2.99 5.00
N TRP A 302 -16.19 -3.63 5.24
CA TRP A 302 -15.57 -3.72 6.55
C TRP A 302 -15.21 -2.34 7.11
N ALA A 303 -14.58 -1.48 6.32
CA ALA A 303 -14.19 -0.13 6.71
C ALA A 303 -15.40 0.75 7.06
N GLY A 304 -16.51 0.60 6.33
CA GLY A 304 -17.80 1.26 6.62
C GLY A 304 -18.41 0.83 7.95
N GLN A 305 -18.36 -0.46 8.29
CA GLN A 305 -18.86 -1.00 9.55
C GLN A 305 -18.07 -0.48 10.76
N HIS A 306 -16.77 -0.28 10.61
CA HIS A 306 -15.91 0.28 11.65
C HIS A 306 -15.89 1.81 11.70
N ARG A 307 -16.81 2.48 10.99
CA ARG A 307 -16.96 3.95 10.93
C ARG A 307 -15.71 4.69 10.45
N TRP A 308 -14.74 3.95 9.95
CA TRP A 308 -13.54 4.55 9.41
C TRP A 308 -13.80 5.17 8.03
N TRP A 309 -14.70 4.56 7.27
CA TRP A 309 -15.08 4.98 5.93
C TRP A 309 -16.58 5.35 5.89
N ARG A 310 -16.91 6.64 5.96
CA ARG A 310 -18.28 7.13 5.81
C ARG A 310 -18.29 8.44 5.02
#